data_ab8a8eaffc27e216230c197eb784d46b
#
_entry.id   ab8a8eaffc27e216230c197eb784d46b
#
_cell.length_a   1.000
_cell.length_b   1.000
_cell.length_c   1.000
_cell.angle_alpha   90.00
_cell.angle_beta   90.00
_cell.angle_gamma   90.00
#
_symmetry.space_group_name_H-M   'P 1'
#
loop_
_entity.id
_entity.type
_entity.pdbx_description
1 polymer ?
#
loop_
_entity_poly.entity_id
_entity_poly.type
_entity_poly.pdbx_seq_one_letter_code
_entity_poly.pdbx_strand_id
1 'polypeptide(L)'
;MPEHSDYVEGVNITILSGEAQGKVLKLDHDEENRLYLGMCFGVDDIAAVLALIQPGDRVALDNSDFIAIQSYYRHQVPADPAFHAWDQFRDAEGQPTLPQRRNVFGYSMTGTGTVQDGQIQGKVIVIQSLMDESTCPWCADWYRGKIAEALGSDSHVRVWYMDRCLHGDDGIQRNTQVVNYLGALHQALLDVSDWVERGVEPLPTTNYRLEDGQIVVPDSARERRGIQPVPVLLVNGAVCTHVKVGEIVTLTASAQAPEQAGKITALDFDFGDRSQEDFFDVVGVLNHDSASVTHTYAKPGTYFAAVRVKMQRKGDSDALFTQVLNLARARVIVEE
;
A
#
# COMPACT_ATOMS: atom_id res chain seq x y z
N MET A 1 3.52 38.40 10.09
CA MET A 1 3.86 37.10 9.48
C MET A 1 4.75 37.39 8.29
N PRO A 2 5.81 36.63 8.01
CA PRO A 2 6.53 36.80 6.76
C PRO A 2 5.57 36.54 5.60
N GLU A 3 5.56 37.42 4.61
CA GLU A 3 4.80 37.18 3.38
C GLU A 3 5.31 35.89 2.73
N HIS A 4 4.42 34.91 2.59
CA HIS A 4 4.61 33.66 1.85
C HIS A 4 5.94 32.95 2.10
N SER A 5 5.99 32.13 3.13
CA SER A 5 7.00 31.09 3.17
C SER A 5 6.31 29.72 3.02
N ASP A 6 6.73 28.98 2.01
CA ASP A 6 6.43 27.56 1.86
C ASP A 6 6.87 26.71 3.07
N TYR A 7 7.34 27.36 4.13
CA TYR A 7 7.84 26.78 5.38
C TYR A 7 6.84 26.89 6.54
N VAL A 8 5.60 27.28 6.29
CA VAL A 8 4.58 27.42 7.33
C VAL A 8 3.93 26.10 7.68
N GLU A 9 3.95 25.14 6.75
CA GLU A 9 3.45 23.79 7.00
C GLU A 9 4.14 23.13 8.20
N GLY A 10 3.35 22.54 9.07
CA GLY A 10 3.84 21.79 10.21
C GLY A 10 4.48 22.62 11.32
N VAL A 11 4.32 23.95 11.29
CA VAL A 11 4.80 24.85 12.35
C VAL A 11 4.04 24.55 13.65
N ASN A 12 4.80 24.37 14.74
CA ASN A 12 4.27 24.37 16.09
C ASN A 12 4.13 25.84 16.57
N ILE A 13 2.92 26.21 17.01
CA ILE A 13 2.61 27.49 17.61
C ILE A 13 2.53 27.29 19.10
N THR A 14 3.60 27.60 19.83
CA THR A 14 3.61 27.54 21.29
C THR A 14 3.12 28.85 21.88
N ILE A 15 2.08 28.82 22.71
CA ILE A 15 1.57 30.02 23.40
C ILE A 15 2.48 30.30 24.60
N LEU A 16 3.07 31.50 24.63
CA LEU A 16 4.04 31.91 25.63
C LEU A 16 3.48 32.80 26.74
N SER A 17 2.25 33.29 26.62
CA SER A 17 1.61 34.13 27.62
C SER A 17 0.09 33.94 27.60
N GLY A 18 -0.61 34.57 28.60
CA GLY A 18 -2.06 34.48 28.72
C GLY A 18 -2.57 33.18 29.34
N GLU A 19 -3.89 32.96 29.26
CA GLU A 19 -4.53 31.78 29.85
C GLU A 19 -4.21 30.48 29.13
N ALA A 20 -3.85 30.57 27.84
CA ALA A 20 -3.45 29.40 27.05
C ALA A 20 -1.92 29.10 27.14
N GLN A 21 -1.18 29.75 28.02
CA GLN A 21 0.27 29.57 28.12
C GLN A 21 0.66 28.09 28.26
N GLY A 22 1.67 27.68 27.46
CA GLY A 22 2.17 26.30 27.42
C GLY A 22 1.42 25.37 26.49
N LYS A 23 0.29 25.80 25.93
CA LYS A 23 -0.40 25.02 24.89
C LYS A 23 0.33 25.15 23.55
N VAL A 24 0.32 24.05 22.79
CA VAL A 24 0.94 23.97 21.47
C VAL A 24 -0.14 23.66 20.45
N LEU A 25 -0.29 24.52 19.46
CA LEU A 25 -1.14 24.30 18.30
C LEU A 25 -0.26 24.00 17.10
N LYS A 26 -0.76 23.24 16.16
CA LYS A 26 -0.07 22.94 14.93
C LYS A 26 -0.72 23.65 13.75
N LEU A 27 0.09 24.34 12.97
CA LEU A 27 -0.35 24.98 11.75
C LEU A 27 -0.26 23.98 10.60
N ASP A 28 -1.34 23.84 9.84
CA ASP A 28 -1.38 23.08 8.61
C ASP A 28 -0.95 23.97 7.43
N HIS A 29 -1.71 25.02 7.17
CA HIS A 29 -1.41 26.01 6.15
C HIS A 29 -2.01 27.36 6.50
N ASP A 30 -1.67 28.39 5.73
CA ASP A 30 -2.28 29.71 5.79
C ASP A 30 -2.90 30.08 4.44
N GLU A 31 -4.06 30.67 4.48
CA GLU A 31 -4.79 31.17 3.30
C GLU A 31 -5.53 32.45 3.64
N GLU A 32 -5.43 33.47 2.82
CA GLU A 32 -6.19 34.73 2.94
C GLU A 32 -6.18 35.35 4.37
N ASN A 33 -5.02 35.41 5.03
CA ASN A 33 -4.85 35.86 6.42
C ASN A 33 -5.56 35.00 7.49
N ARG A 34 -5.86 33.77 7.16
CA ARG A 34 -6.37 32.76 8.10
C ARG A 34 -5.34 31.67 8.33
N LEU A 35 -5.29 31.19 9.55
CA LEU A 35 -4.46 30.03 9.91
C LEU A 35 -5.37 28.82 10.01
N TYR A 36 -5.03 27.79 9.28
CA TYR A 36 -5.70 26.50 9.35
C TYR A 36 -4.86 25.56 10.24
N LEU A 37 -5.49 25.06 11.30
CA LEU A 37 -4.82 24.22 12.26
C LEU A 37 -4.97 22.75 11.85
N GLY A 38 -3.85 22.05 11.82
CA GLY A 38 -3.81 20.60 11.64
C GLY A 38 -4.12 19.84 12.92
N MET A 39 -3.83 18.54 12.92
CA MET A 39 -3.97 17.71 14.14
C MET A 39 -3.04 18.23 15.24
N CYS A 40 -3.63 18.79 16.31
CA CYS A 40 -2.91 19.30 17.46
C CYS A 40 -2.81 18.20 18.53
N PHE A 41 -1.72 17.46 18.53
CA PHE A 41 -1.52 16.35 19.46
C PHE A 41 -1.43 16.83 20.92
N GLY A 42 -2.17 16.17 21.81
CA GLY A 42 -2.24 16.54 23.22
C GLY A 42 -3.16 17.75 23.48
N VAL A 43 -3.98 18.14 22.52
CA VAL A 43 -5.05 19.13 22.68
C VAL A 43 -6.37 18.43 22.32
N ASP A 44 -7.14 18.10 23.36
CA ASP A 44 -8.42 17.40 23.18
C ASP A 44 -9.53 18.30 22.61
N ASP A 45 -9.44 19.62 22.88
CA ASP A 45 -10.39 20.62 22.40
C ASP A 45 -9.64 21.86 21.90
N ILE A 46 -9.41 21.93 20.59
CA ILE A 46 -8.74 23.05 19.94
C ILE A 46 -9.58 24.34 20.10
N ALA A 47 -10.90 24.25 20.01
CA ALA A 47 -11.78 25.40 20.11
C ALA A 47 -11.70 26.03 21.51
N ALA A 48 -11.66 25.22 22.56
CA ALA A 48 -11.47 25.69 23.93
C ALA A 48 -10.12 26.38 24.11
N VAL A 49 -9.04 25.85 23.54
CA VAL A 49 -7.71 26.50 23.59
C VAL A 49 -7.71 27.81 22.84
N LEU A 50 -8.31 27.87 21.64
CA LEU A 50 -8.42 29.11 20.86
C LEU A 50 -9.21 30.21 21.59
N ALA A 51 -10.26 29.84 22.35
CA ALA A 51 -11.07 30.78 23.12
C ALA A 51 -10.27 31.45 24.28
N LEU A 52 -9.18 30.84 24.74
CA LEU A 52 -8.31 31.39 25.78
C LEU A 52 -7.26 32.38 25.25
N ILE A 53 -7.03 32.40 23.93
CA ILE A 53 -6.00 33.25 23.31
C ILE A 53 -6.55 34.66 23.12
N GLN A 54 -5.82 35.67 23.57
CA GLN A 54 -6.23 37.06 23.49
C GLN A 54 -5.26 37.89 22.62
N PRO A 55 -5.74 38.97 22.00
CA PRO A 55 -4.85 39.91 21.32
C PRO A 55 -3.77 40.43 22.25
N GLY A 56 -2.51 40.28 21.81
CA GLY A 56 -1.34 40.64 22.62
C GLY A 56 -0.64 39.45 23.28
N ASP A 57 -1.21 38.28 23.26
CA ASP A 57 -0.51 37.09 23.67
C ASP A 57 0.69 36.81 22.78
N ARG A 58 1.78 36.41 23.42
CA ARG A 58 3.01 36.07 22.72
C ARG A 58 3.01 34.63 22.30
N VAL A 59 3.51 34.35 21.13
CA VAL A 59 3.67 32.99 20.58
C VAL A 59 5.09 32.77 20.08
N ALA A 60 5.53 31.52 20.12
CA ALA A 60 6.71 31.07 19.39
C ALA A 60 6.27 30.20 18.23
N LEU A 61 6.86 30.41 17.08
CA LEU A 61 6.69 29.61 15.88
C LEU A 61 7.95 28.76 15.68
N ASP A 62 7.81 27.45 15.60
CA ASP A 62 8.92 26.53 15.41
C ASP A 62 8.53 25.41 14.43
N ASN A 63 9.21 25.34 13.29
CA ASN A 63 9.03 24.28 12.29
C ASN A 63 10.14 23.23 12.32
N SER A 64 11.01 23.26 13.34
CA SER A 64 12.18 22.40 13.40
C SER A 64 11.85 20.91 13.41
N ASP A 65 10.72 20.51 14.01
CA ASP A 65 10.26 19.12 13.99
C ASP A 65 9.80 18.70 12.61
N PHE A 66 9.09 19.58 11.88
CA PHE A 66 8.68 19.32 10.51
C PHE A 66 9.89 19.16 9.58
N ILE A 67 10.87 20.05 9.67
CA ILE A 67 12.14 19.96 8.91
C ILE A 67 12.87 18.66 9.27
N ALA A 68 12.90 18.28 10.54
CA ALA A 68 13.55 17.04 10.97
C ALA A 68 12.84 15.78 10.42
N ILE A 69 11.51 15.82 10.23
CA ILE A 69 10.76 14.74 9.59
C ILE A 69 11.05 14.70 8.08
N GLN A 70 11.03 15.82 7.39
CA GLN A 70 11.35 15.89 5.96
C GLN A 70 12.76 15.39 5.64
N SER A 71 13.65 15.47 6.62
CA SER A 71 15.04 14.99 6.53
C SER A 71 15.40 14.01 7.66
N TYR A 72 14.43 13.17 8.07
CA TYR A 72 14.57 12.27 9.24
C TYR A 72 15.84 11.43 9.21
N TYR A 73 16.24 10.94 8.04
CA TYR A 73 17.45 10.16 7.83
C TYR A 73 18.75 10.87 8.26
N ARG A 74 18.76 12.19 8.36
CA ARG A 74 19.91 13.01 8.82
C ARG A 74 19.90 13.22 10.32
N HIS A 75 18.71 13.33 10.90
CA HIS A 75 18.52 13.72 12.29
C HIS A 75 18.13 12.54 13.21
N GLN A 76 18.07 11.34 12.63
CA GLN A 76 17.69 10.11 13.32
C GLN A 76 18.57 8.94 12.84
N VAL A 77 19.88 9.13 12.94
CA VAL A 77 20.86 8.12 12.57
C VAL A 77 20.79 6.97 13.57
N PRO A 78 20.51 5.73 13.13
CA PRO A 78 20.48 4.57 14.03
C PRO A 78 21.80 4.39 14.75
N ALA A 79 21.76 3.94 16.01
CA ALA A 79 22.98 3.65 16.77
C ALA A 79 23.70 2.39 16.23
N ASP A 80 22.97 1.45 15.65
CA ASP A 80 23.52 0.23 15.09
C ASP A 80 24.27 0.52 13.78
N PRO A 81 25.59 0.21 13.71
CA PRO A 81 26.38 0.41 12.51
C PRO A 81 26.03 -0.51 11.34
N ALA A 82 25.21 -1.54 11.54
CA ALA A 82 24.73 -2.41 10.47
C ALA A 82 23.82 -1.68 9.47
N PHE A 83 23.28 -0.51 9.83
CA PHE A 83 22.50 0.33 8.93
C PHE A 83 23.39 1.20 8.05
N HIS A 84 24.08 0.61 7.09
CA HIS A 84 25.09 1.26 6.23
C HIS A 84 24.55 2.43 5.38
N ALA A 85 23.24 2.48 5.09
CA ALA A 85 22.64 3.61 4.37
C ALA A 85 22.86 4.96 5.09
N TRP A 86 23.05 4.93 6.42
CA TRP A 86 23.30 6.11 7.26
C TRP A 86 24.78 6.46 7.41
N ASP A 87 25.73 5.68 6.87
CA ASP A 87 27.16 5.96 6.99
C ASP A 87 27.54 7.34 6.42
N GLN A 88 26.81 7.81 5.40
CA GLN A 88 26.97 9.15 4.83
C GLN A 88 26.65 10.30 5.81
N PHE A 89 26.00 10.01 6.93
CA PHE A 89 25.64 10.97 7.98
C PHE A 89 26.42 10.73 9.28
N ARG A 90 27.50 9.93 9.23
CA ARG A 90 28.40 9.65 10.34
C ARG A 90 29.78 10.25 10.05
N ASP A 91 30.47 10.66 11.09
CA ASP A 91 31.90 11.02 11.01
C ASP A 91 32.80 9.76 11.01
N ALA A 92 34.10 9.99 11.03
CA ALA A 92 35.11 8.92 11.05
C ALA A 92 35.04 8.05 12.32
N GLU A 93 34.49 8.57 13.40
CA GLU A 93 34.28 7.94 14.69
C GLU A 93 32.92 7.27 14.79
N GLY A 94 32.11 7.31 13.69
CA GLY A 94 30.80 6.71 13.61
C GLY A 94 29.68 7.51 14.28
N GLN A 95 29.96 8.77 14.70
CA GLN A 95 28.98 9.63 15.34
C GLN A 95 28.16 10.42 14.29
N PRO A 96 26.89 10.72 14.58
CA PRO A 96 26.09 11.54 13.68
C PRO A 96 26.70 12.92 13.45
N THR A 97 26.79 13.34 12.19
CA THR A 97 27.35 14.66 11.78
C THR A 97 26.38 15.82 12.02
N LEU A 98 25.11 15.55 12.25
CA LEU A 98 24.06 16.54 12.50
C LEU A 98 23.41 16.32 13.88
N PRO A 99 22.83 17.37 14.50
CA PRO A 99 22.10 17.22 15.76
C PRO A 99 20.99 16.18 15.62
N GLN A 100 20.99 15.18 16.51
CA GLN A 100 19.94 14.17 16.55
C GLN A 100 18.70 14.73 17.24
N ARG A 101 17.54 14.44 16.71
CA ARG A 101 16.24 14.93 17.19
C ARG A 101 15.32 13.77 17.50
N ARG A 102 14.60 13.88 18.60
CA ARG A 102 13.54 12.92 18.90
C ARG A 102 12.44 13.08 17.86
N ASN A 103 12.07 11.98 17.19
CA ASN A 103 10.94 11.98 16.29
C ASN A 103 9.62 11.91 17.07
N VAL A 104 9.21 13.02 17.65
CA VAL A 104 7.93 13.10 18.36
C VAL A 104 6.76 12.88 17.41
N PHE A 105 6.92 13.29 16.17
CA PHE A 105 5.92 13.10 15.09
C PHE A 105 5.82 11.66 14.60
N GLY A 106 6.92 10.92 14.57
CA GLY A 106 6.91 9.52 14.15
C GLY A 106 5.93 8.68 14.93
N TYR A 107 5.84 8.90 16.24
CA TYR A 107 4.88 8.21 17.10
C TYR A 107 3.42 8.53 16.74
N SER A 108 3.14 9.74 16.31
CA SER A 108 1.80 10.18 15.93
C SER A 108 1.42 9.70 14.54
N MET A 109 2.37 9.70 13.62
CA MET A 109 2.14 9.30 12.22
C MET A 109 2.08 7.78 12.04
N THR A 110 2.64 7.01 12.95
CA THR A 110 2.56 5.53 12.90
C THR A 110 1.17 4.98 13.30
N GLY A 111 0.22 5.85 13.63
CA GLY A 111 -1.14 5.45 14.00
C GLY A 111 -1.29 4.76 15.34
N THR A 112 -0.20 4.36 15.97
CA THR A 112 -0.19 3.60 17.24
C THR A 112 0.56 4.32 18.36
N GLY A 113 1.35 5.33 18.03
CA GLY A 113 2.13 6.12 19.00
C GLY A 113 3.27 5.35 19.67
N THR A 114 3.56 4.12 19.26
CA THR A 114 4.60 3.28 19.88
C THR A 114 5.25 2.34 18.86
N VAL A 115 6.42 1.83 19.20
CA VAL A 115 7.07 0.77 18.42
C VAL A 115 6.33 -0.54 18.65
N GLN A 116 6.02 -1.24 17.59
CA GLN A 116 5.33 -2.53 17.65
C GLN A 116 6.26 -3.60 18.22
N ASP A 117 5.83 -4.28 19.29
CA ASP A 117 6.58 -5.33 19.98
C ASP A 117 6.02 -6.73 19.74
N GLY A 118 4.92 -6.85 19.00
CA GLY A 118 4.28 -8.13 18.65
C GLY A 118 3.40 -8.72 19.78
N GLN A 119 3.23 -8.06 20.92
CA GLN A 119 2.40 -8.55 22.02
C GLN A 119 0.91 -8.32 21.75
N ILE A 120 0.37 -9.01 20.76
CA ILE A 120 -1.06 -8.97 20.43
C ILE A 120 -1.86 -9.91 21.33
N GLN A 121 -3.12 -9.56 21.62
CA GLN A 121 -4.03 -10.39 22.43
C GLN A 121 -5.10 -11.10 21.58
N GLY A 122 -5.25 -10.74 20.33
CA GLY A 122 -6.29 -11.24 19.43
C GLY A 122 -5.74 -12.00 18.23
N LYS A 123 -6.53 -12.04 17.18
CA LYS A 123 -6.19 -12.59 15.87
C LYS A 123 -6.01 -11.46 14.88
N VAL A 124 -5.06 -11.61 13.98
CA VAL A 124 -4.71 -10.57 13.01
C VAL A 124 -4.63 -11.18 11.60
N ILE A 125 -5.25 -10.53 10.64
CA ILE A 125 -5.02 -10.76 9.22
C ILE A 125 -4.46 -9.47 8.63
N VAL A 126 -3.26 -9.52 8.10
CA VAL A 126 -2.60 -8.41 7.42
C VAL A 126 -2.81 -8.57 5.92
N ILE A 127 -3.39 -7.55 5.28
CA ILE A 127 -3.40 -7.43 3.82
C ILE A 127 -2.27 -6.49 3.45
N GLN A 128 -1.28 -7.01 2.72
CA GLN A 128 -0.10 -6.23 2.35
C GLN A 128 0.07 -6.19 0.83
N SER A 129 0.03 -5.00 0.27
CA SER A 129 0.27 -4.77 -1.15
C SER A 129 1.75 -4.94 -1.50
N LEU A 130 2.06 -5.69 -2.57
CA LEU A 130 3.45 -5.90 -2.99
C LEU A 130 4.07 -4.70 -3.73
N MET A 131 3.23 -3.82 -4.24
CA MET A 131 3.65 -2.57 -4.91
C MET A 131 3.38 -1.34 -4.04
N ASP A 132 3.27 -1.52 -2.72
CA ASP A 132 3.05 -0.43 -1.76
C ASP A 132 4.27 0.50 -1.75
N GLU A 133 4.07 1.72 -2.20
CA GLU A 133 5.10 2.77 -2.29
C GLU A 133 5.29 3.53 -0.98
N SER A 134 4.39 3.35 -0.01
CA SER A 134 4.40 4.08 1.27
C SER A 134 4.77 3.17 2.43
N THR A 135 4.16 1.98 2.50
CA THR A 135 4.44 0.98 3.54
C THR A 135 5.02 -0.26 2.89
N CYS A 136 6.34 -0.35 2.90
CA CYS A 136 7.07 -1.38 2.19
C CYS A 136 6.64 -2.81 2.59
N PRO A 137 6.55 -3.76 1.65
CA PRO A 137 6.04 -5.12 1.90
C PRO A 137 6.74 -5.89 3.02
N TRP A 138 8.03 -5.65 3.25
CA TRP A 138 8.78 -6.28 4.36
C TRP A 138 8.32 -5.85 5.76
N CYS A 139 7.56 -4.74 5.88
CA CYS A 139 7.00 -4.33 7.17
C CYS A 139 6.06 -5.39 7.74
N ALA A 140 5.28 -6.05 6.88
CA ALA A 140 4.39 -7.13 7.31
C ALA A 140 5.16 -8.39 7.73
N ASP A 141 6.26 -8.72 7.03
CA ASP A 141 7.17 -9.82 7.44
C ASP A 141 7.81 -9.52 8.80
N TRP A 142 8.36 -8.33 8.96
CA TRP A 142 8.94 -7.87 10.22
C TRP A 142 7.93 -7.96 11.38
N TYR A 143 6.70 -7.48 11.17
CA TYR A 143 5.66 -7.50 12.21
C TYR A 143 5.22 -8.93 12.56
N ARG A 144 5.07 -9.80 11.55
CA ARG A 144 4.84 -11.24 11.77
C ARG A 144 5.96 -11.87 12.60
N GLY A 145 7.22 -11.52 12.29
CA GLY A 145 8.39 -11.96 13.06
C GLY A 145 8.32 -11.48 14.52
N LYS A 146 7.93 -10.23 14.78
CA LYS A 146 7.74 -9.68 16.13
C LYS A 146 6.65 -10.41 16.91
N ILE A 147 5.55 -10.75 16.26
CA ILE A 147 4.49 -11.55 16.89
C ILE A 147 5.01 -12.95 17.24
N ALA A 148 5.72 -13.60 16.32
CA ALA A 148 6.30 -14.92 16.57
C ALA A 148 7.33 -14.91 17.71
N GLU A 149 8.15 -13.86 17.80
CA GLU A 149 9.11 -13.64 18.89
C GLU A 149 8.39 -13.46 20.23
N ALA A 150 7.38 -12.58 20.28
CA ALA A 150 6.66 -12.24 21.51
C ALA A 150 5.78 -13.38 22.04
N LEU A 151 5.12 -14.12 21.14
CA LEU A 151 4.15 -15.17 21.52
C LEU A 151 4.70 -16.60 21.38
N GLY A 152 5.94 -16.77 20.92
CA GLY A 152 6.53 -18.06 20.63
C GLY A 152 6.00 -18.79 19.40
N SER A 153 5.06 -18.15 18.68
CA SER A 153 4.51 -18.65 17.39
C SER A 153 3.82 -17.56 16.62
N ASP A 154 3.64 -17.77 15.31
CA ASP A 154 2.85 -16.91 14.42
C ASP A 154 1.41 -17.43 14.20
N SER A 155 0.92 -18.32 15.06
CA SER A 155 -0.40 -18.94 14.94
C SER A 155 -1.57 -17.94 15.05
N HIS A 156 -1.31 -16.75 15.59
CA HIS A 156 -2.31 -15.68 15.77
C HIS A 156 -2.34 -14.68 14.61
N VAL A 157 -1.46 -14.82 13.63
CA VAL A 157 -1.38 -13.89 12.49
C VAL A 157 -1.44 -14.63 11.15
N ARG A 158 -2.07 -14.01 10.18
CA ARG A 158 -1.99 -14.35 8.75
C ARG A 158 -1.57 -13.12 7.97
N VAL A 159 -0.69 -13.29 7.00
CA VAL A 159 -0.28 -12.23 6.08
C VAL A 159 -0.64 -12.65 4.67
N TRP A 160 -1.50 -11.90 4.02
CA TRP A 160 -1.87 -12.11 2.62
C TRP A 160 -1.24 -11.01 1.77
N TYR A 161 -0.21 -11.38 1.03
CA TYR A 161 0.45 -10.49 0.08
C TYR A 161 -0.37 -10.39 -1.20
N MET A 162 -0.65 -9.15 -1.61
CA MET A 162 -1.46 -8.81 -2.77
C MET A 162 -0.57 -8.29 -3.89
N ASP A 163 -0.42 -9.11 -4.94
CA ASP A 163 0.29 -8.72 -6.16
C ASP A 163 -0.51 -7.65 -6.91
N ARG A 164 0.19 -6.75 -7.62
CA ARG A 164 -0.43 -5.66 -8.39
C ARG A 164 -1.31 -4.70 -7.59
N CYS A 165 -1.09 -4.57 -6.30
CA CYS A 165 -1.78 -3.59 -5.45
C CYS A 165 -0.82 -2.53 -4.95
N LEU A 166 -1.29 -1.28 -4.87
CA LEU A 166 -0.61 -0.11 -4.32
C LEU A 166 -1.02 0.13 -2.86
N HIS A 167 -0.48 1.19 -2.25
CA HIS A 167 -0.87 1.63 -0.90
C HIS A 167 -2.35 2.00 -0.81
N GLY A 168 -2.80 2.90 -1.69
CA GLY A 168 -4.19 3.29 -1.81
C GLY A 168 -4.91 2.51 -2.91
N ASP A 169 -6.23 2.59 -2.92
CA ASP A 169 -7.09 2.01 -3.96
C ASP A 169 -7.87 3.05 -4.76
N ASP A 170 -7.62 4.33 -4.51
CA ASP A 170 -8.28 5.45 -5.16
C ASP A 170 -8.01 5.48 -6.67
N GLY A 171 -9.09 5.50 -7.46
CA GLY A 171 -9.01 5.62 -8.92
C GLY A 171 -8.45 4.41 -9.66
N ILE A 172 -8.07 3.33 -8.97
CA ILE A 172 -7.40 2.14 -9.52
C ILE A 172 -8.35 1.27 -10.36
N GLN A 173 -9.65 1.43 -10.22
CA GLN A 173 -10.65 0.57 -10.87
C GLN A 173 -10.59 0.57 -12.41
N ARG A 174 -9.92 1.53 -13.02
CA ARG A 174 -9.75 1.70 -14.46
C ARG A 174 -8.31 1.53 -14.96
N ASN A 175 -7.44 0.92 -14.16
CA ASN A 175 -6.02 0.83 -14.49
C ASN A 175 -5.67 -0.58 -14.99
N THR A 176 -4.88 -0.67 -16.07
CA THR A 176 -4.36 -1.93 -16.63
C THR A 176 -3.02 -2.36 -16.02
N GLN A 177 -2.57 -1.70 -14.97
CA GLN A 177 -1.28 -1.96 -14.30
C GLN A 177 -1.46 -2.53 -12.91
N VAL A 178 -2.53 -2.13 -12.21
CA VAL A 178 -2.80 -2.46 -10.81
C VAL A 178 -4.27 -2.83 -10.61
N VAL A 179 -4.55 -3.48 -9.50
CA VAL A 179 -5.90 -3.83 -9.03
C VAL A 179 -6.09 -3.35 -7.60
N ASN A 180 -7.33 -3.15 -7.17
CA ASN A 180 -7.62 -2.85 -5.77
C ASN A 180 -7.57 -4.11 -4.91
N TYR A 181 -7.33 -3.94 -3.62
CA TYR A 181 -7.30 -5.01 -2.62
C TYR A 181 -8.61 -5.12 -1.81
N LEU A 182 -9.60 -4.27 -2.08
CA LEU A 182 -10.84 -4.19 -1.27
C LEU A 182 -11.57 -5.53 -1.16
N GLY A 183 -11.62 -6.31 -2.24
CA GLY A 183 -12.25 -7.63 -2.20
C GLY A 183 -11.57 -8.57 -1.21
N ALA A 184 -10.24 -8.55 -1.15
CA ALA A 184 -9.46 -9.31 -0.18
C ALA A 184 -9.67 -8.79 1.25
N LEU A 185 -9.72 -7.47 1.43
CA LEU A 185 -9.97 -6.83 2.73
C LEU A 185 -11.36 -7.20 3.26
N HIS A 186 -12.40 -7.12 2.44
CA HIS A 186 -13.75 -7.55 2.84
C HIS A 186 -13.79 -9.03 3.24
N GLN A 187 -13.09 -9.89 2.49
CA GLN A 187 -13.01 -11.31 2.85
C GLN A 187 -12.22 -11.52 4.15
N ALA A 188 -11.14 -10.75 4.37
CA ALA A 188 -10.37 -10.82 5.62
C ALA A 188 -11.18 -10.41 6.84
N LEU A 189 -12.06 -9.41 6.73
CA LEU A 189 -12.97 -9.03 7.81
C LEU A 189 -13.92 -10.16 8.18
N LEU A 190 -14.46 -10.87 7.21
CA LEU A 190 -15.31 -12.04 7.45
C LEU A 190 -14.50 -13.18 8.08
N ASP A 191 -13.33 -13.47 7.54
CA ASP A 191 -12.49 -14.57 8.00
C ASP A 191 -11.94 -14.32 9.41
N VAL A 192 -11.57 -13.09 9.78
CA VAL A 192 -11.10 -12.79 11.14
C VAL A 192 -12.24 -12.88 12.16
N SER A 193 -13.45 -12.45 11.79
CA SER A 193 -14.64 -12.64 12.63
C SER A 193 -14.90 -14.13 12.88
N ASP A 194 -14.91 -14.95 11.84
CA ASP A 194 -15.10 -16.40 11.95
C ASP A 194 -14.00 -17.06 12.79
N TRP A 195 -12.77 -16.58 12.64
CA TRP A 195 -11.63 -17.10 13.40
C TRP A 195 -11.76 -16.80 14.90
N VAL A 196 -12.16 -15.58 15.25
CA VAL A 196 -12.31 -15.18 16.66
C VAL A 196 -13.57 -15.77 17.29
N GLU A 197 -14.70 -15.72 16.60
CA GLU A 197 -16.00 -16.07 17.17
C GLU A 197 -16.32 -17.56 17.09
N ARG A 198 -15.83 -18.26 16.07
CA ARG A 198 -16.18 -19.64 15.75
C ARG A 198 -14.98 -20.59 15.73
N GLY A 199 -13.76 -20.06 15.87
CA GLY A 199 -12.54 -20.86 15.79
C GLY A 199 -12.24 -21.40 14.40
N VAL A 200 -12.87 -20.86 13.34
CA VAL A 200 -12.60 -21.25 11.95
C VAL A 200 -11.38 -20.54 11.45
N GLU A 201 -10.29 -21.28 11.28
CA GLU A 201 -9.04 -20.69 10.81
C GLU A 201 -9.15 -20.15 9.37
N PRO A 202 -8.63 -18.94 9.10
CA PRO A 202 -8.57 -18.40 7.74
C PRO A 202 -7.55 -19.14 6.89
N LEU A 203 -7.55 -18.83 5.60
CA LEU A 203 -6.53 -19.34 4.68
C LEU A 203 -5.12 -19.06 5.20
N PRO A 204 -4.15 -19.93 4.90
CA PRO A 204 -2.79 -19.75 5.37
C PRO A 204 -2.17 -18.46 4.83
N THR A 205 -1.14 -17.98 5.51
CA THR A 205 -0.27 -16.91 5.02
C THR A 205 0.21 -17.21 3.60
N THR A 206 0.26 -16.19 2.74
CA THR A 206 0.91 -16.28 1.44
C THR A 206 2.34 -16.77 1.62
N ASN A 207 2.76 -17.80 0.90
CA ASN A 207 4.15 -18.22 0.89
C ASN A 207 4.99 -17.18 0.16
N TYR A 208 6.17 -16.92 0.70
CA TYR A 208 7.15 -16.01 0.11
C TYR A 208 8.56 -16.38 0.55
N ARG A 209 9.54 -15.81 -0.12
CA ARG A 209 10.93 -15.79 0.32
C ARG A 209 11.42 -14.35 0.36
N LEU A 210 12.43 -14.11 1.18
CA LEU A 210 13.16 -12.85 1.17
C LEU A 210 14.35 -12.99 0.21
N GLU A 211 14.44 -12.09 -0.76
CA GLU A 211 15.52 -12.04 -1.74
C GLU A 211 15.93 -10.59 -1.93
N ASP A 212 17.16 -10.25 -1.61
CA ASP A 212 17.70 -8.89 -1.61
C ASP A 212 16.81 -7.88 -0.85
N GLY A 213 16.24 -8.30 0.29
CA GLY A 213 15.34 -7.48 1.09
C GLY A 213 13.91 -7.32 0.52
N GLN A 214 13.59 -8.02 -0.57
CA GLN A 214 12.28 -7.98 -1.21
C GLN A 214 11.44 -9.21 -0.85
N ILE A 215 10.13 -9.02 -0.82
CA ILE A 215 9.17 -10.13 -0.73
C ILE A 215 8.95 -10.70 -2.13
N VAL A 216 9.33 -11.95 -2.33
CA VAL A 216 9.14 -12.68 -3.58
C VAL A 216 8.16 -13.81 -3.38
N VAL A 217 7.02 -13.75 -4.08
CA VAL A 217 5.96 -14.77 -4.00
C VAL A 217 6.10 -15.79 -5.15
N PRO A 218 5.70 -17.05 -4.94
CA PRO A 218 5.71 -18.07 -6.00
C PRO A 218 4.78 -17.73 -7.17
N ASP A 219 5.13 -18.21 -8.36
CA ASP A 219 4.36 -17.99 -9.60
C ASP A 219 3.13 -18.89 -9.71
N SER A 220 3.05 -19.99 -8.98
CA SER A 220 1.88 -20.87 -8.99
C SER A 220 0.98 -20.63 -7.78
N ALA A 221 -0.34 -20.66 -7.98
CA ALA A 221 -1.31 -20.47 -6.90
C ALA A 221 -1.19 -21.53 -5.81
N ARG A 222 -0.85 -22.78 -6.18
CA ARG A 222 -0.67 -23.89 -5.24
C ARG A 222 0.50 -23.64 -4.27
N GLU A 223 1.61 -23.12 -4.78
CA GLU A 223 2.77 -22.80 -3.98
C GLU A 223 2.62 -21.48 -3.23
N ARG A 224 1.98 -20.50 -3.88
CA ARG A 224 1.75 -19.15 -3.32
C ARG A 224 0.83 -19.19 -2.11
N ARG A 225 -0.21 -20.01 -2.11
CA ARG A 225 -1.25 -20.01 -1.07
C ARG A 225 -1.89 -18.61 -0.90
N GLY A 226 -2.35 -18.27 0.31
CA GLY A 226 -3.03 -17.00 0.58
C GLY A 226 -4.38 -16.93 -0.11
N ILE A 227 -4.80 -15.71 -0.49
CA ILE A 227 -6.15 -15.46 -0.96
C ILE A 227 -6.22 -15.09 -2.45
N GLN A 228 -5.13 -14.60 -3.05
CA GLN A 228 -5.20 -13.96 -4.36
C GLN A 228 -5.03 -14.95 -5.51
N PRO A 229 -5.85 -14.89 -6.59
CA PRO A 229 -5.68 -15.73 -7.77
C PRO A 229 -4.38 -15.37 -8.50
N VAL A 230 -3.80 -16.32 -9.23
CA VAL A 230 -2.57 -16.16 -10.00
C VAL A 230 -2.88 -16.25 -11.49
N PRO A 231 -2.90 -15.13 -12.22
CA PRO A 231 -3.12 -15.09 -13.65
C PRO A 231 -1.83 -15.23 -14.45
N VAL A 232 -1.98 -15.73 -15.67
CA VAL A 232 -0.96 -15.71 -16.74
C VAL A 232 -1.63 -15.19 -18.01
N LEU A 233 -0.94 -14.28 -18.71
CA LEU A 233 -1.34 -13.81 -20.03
C LEU A 233 -0.21 -14.04 -21.02
N LEU A 234 -0.52 -14.70 -22.14
CA LEU A 234 0.39 -14.91 -23.26
C LEU A 234 -0.22 -14.34 -24.52
N VAL A 235 0.61 -13.75 -25.38
CA VAL A 235 0.26 -13.34 -26.73
C VAL A 235 1.05 -14.18 -27.72
N ASN A 236 0.35 -14.93 -28.60
CA ASN A 236 0.95 -15.92 -29.49
C ASN A 236 1.88 -16.91 -28.74
N GLY A 237 1.49 -17.27 -27.50
CA GLY A 237 2.26 -18.20 -26.65
C GLY A 237 3.43 -17.61 -25.89
N ALA A 238 3.65 -16.29 -25.91
CA ALA A 238 4.76 -15.62 -25.24
C ALA A 238 4.32 -14.41 -24.41
N VAL A 239 5.08 -14.05 -23.39
CA VAL A 239 4.86 -12.81 -22.57
C VAL A 239 5.29 -11.54 -23.31
N CYS A 240 6.07 -11.69 -24.38
CA CYS A 240 6.47 -10.61 -25.28
C CYS A 240 6.51 -11.16 -26.69
N THR A 241 5.85 -10.50 -27.66
CA THR A 241 5.81 -10.94 -29.06
C THR A 241 6.00 -9.75 -30.00
N HIS A 242 6.55 -10.03 -31.19
CA HIS A 242 6.68 -9.10 -32.31
C HIS A 242 5.72 -9.53 -33.41
N VAL A 243 4.97 -8.58 -33.93
CA VAL A 243 4.00 -8.79 -35.02
C VAL A 243 4.00 -7.58 -35.96
N LYS A 244 3.43 -7.71 -37.13
CA LYS A 244 3.23 -6.62 -38.09
C LYS A 244 1.88 -5.94 -37.87
N VAL A 245 1.78 -4.68 -38.28
CA VAL A 245 0.50 -3.98 -38.38
C VAL A 245 -0.50 -4.82 -39.20
N GLY A 246 -1.70 -4.98 -38.65
CA GLY A 246 -2.76 -5.76 -39.30
C GLY A 246 -2.68 -7.29 -39.08
N GLU A 247 -1.63 -7.79 -38.46
CA GLU A 247 -1.52 -9.20 -38.11
C GLU A 247 -2.42 -9.55 -36.95
N ILE A 248 -3.09 -10.70 -37.01
CA ILE A 248 -3.96 -11.21 -35.96
C ILE A 248 -3.08 -11.80 -34.87
N VAL A 249 -3.25 -11.34 -33.65
CA VAL A 249 -2.66 -11.93 -32.43
C VAL A 249 -3.70 -12.70 -31.64
N THR A 250 -3.28 -13.78 -30.98
CA THR A 250 -4.10 -14.54 -30.04
C THR A 250 -3.60 -14.29 -28.61
N LEU A 251 -4.46 -13.71 -27.79
CA LEU A 251 -4.21 -13.55 -26.34
C LEU A 251 -4.81 -14.77 -25.64
N THR A 252 -4.01 -15.49 -24.88
CA THR A 252 -4.43 -16.62 -24.08
C THR A 252 -4.19 -16.31 -22.62
N ALA A 253 -5.25 -16.26 -21.83
CA ALA A 253 -5.20 -16.08 -20.40
C ALA A 253 -5.52 -17.39 -19.67
N SER A 254 -4.85 -17.61 -18.57
CA SER A 254 -5.23 -18.63 -17.59
C SER A 254 -5.11 -18.06 -16.18
N ALA A 255 -5.90 -18.59 -15.24
CA ALA A 255 -5.86 -18.20 -13.85
C ALA A 255 -6.00 -19.41 -12.94
N GLN A 256 -5.27 -19.40 -11.84
CA GLN A 256 -5.34 -20.43 -10.82
C GLN A 256 -5.79 -19.81 -9.50
N ALA A 257 -6.75 -20.42 -8.84
CA ALA A 257 -7.12 -20.09 -7.47
C ALA A 257 -6.24 -20.86 -6.49
N PRO A 258 -5.75 -20.24 -5.41
CA PRO A 258 -5.17 -20.98 -4.29
C PRO A 258 -6.20 -21.94 -3.71
N GLU A 259 -5.70 -23.03 -3.12
CA GLU A 259 -6.57 -24.05 -2.54
C GLU A 259 -7.53 -23.43 -1.51
N GLN A 260 -8.82 -23.71 -1.65
CA GLN A 260 -9.93 -23.20 -0.81
C GLN A 260 -10.15 -21.68 -0.87
N ALA A 261 -9.38 -20.91 -1.66
CA ALA A 261 -9.53 -19.46 -1.73
C ALA A 261 -10.80 -19.01 -2.45
N GLY A 262 -11.25 -19.78 -3.45
CA GLY A 262 -12.46 -19.48 -4.21
C GLY A 262 -12.47 -20.08 -5.61
N LYS A 263 -13.34 -19.52 -6.44
CA LYS A 263 -13.49 -19.89 -7.85
C LYS A 263 -13.27 -18.67 -8.71
N ILE A 264 -12.60 -18.84 -9.85
CA ILE A 264 -12.48 -17.79 -10.86
C ILE A 264 -13.87 -17.49 -11.42
N THR A 265 -14.26 -16.22 -11.39
CA THR A 265 -15.58 -15.75 -11.82
C THR A 265 -15.54 -14.94 -13.11
N ALA A 266 -14.40 -14.31 -13.44
CA ALA A 266 -14.23 -13.59 -14.69
C ALA A 266 -12.76 -13.45 -15.09
N LEU A 267 -12.53 -13.35 -16.41
CA LEU A 267 -11.29 -12.94 -17.06
C LEU A 267 -11.63 -11.75 -17.98
N ASP A 268 -11.21 -10.55 -17.59
CA ASP A 268 -11.45 -9.32 -18.36
C ASP A 268 -10.19 -8.97 -19.14
N PHE A 269 -10.28 -8.83 -20.47
CA PHE A 269 -9.14 -8.51 -21.32
C PHE A 269 -9.08 -7.03 -21.71
N ASP A 270 -7.90 -6.49 -21.77
CA ASP A 270 -7.57 -5.19 -22.38
C ASP A 270 -6.41 -5.37 -23.37
N PHE A 271 -6.52 -4.76 -24.56
CA PHE A 271 -5.50 -4.91 -25.60
C PHE A 271 -4.40 -3.84 -25.52
N GLY A 272 -4.56 -2.82 -24.69
CA GLY A 272 -3.59 -1.75 -24.47
C GLY A 272 -3.52 -0.72 -25.60
N ASP A 273 -4.47 -0.71 -26.54
CA ASP A 273 -4.52 0.20 -27.69
C ASP A 273 -5.65 1.23 -27.63
N ARG A 274 -6.43 1.22 -26.53
CA ARG A 274 -7.48 2.20 -26.23
C ARG A 274 -6.98 3.27 -25.25
N SER A 275 -7.76 4.34 -25.11
CA SER A 275 -7.49 5.33 -24.05
C SER A 275 -7.62 4.67 -22.67
N GLN A 276 -6.81 5.10 -21.71
CA GLN A 276 -6.80 4.57 -20.35
C GLN A 276 -8.14 4.72 -19.60
N GLU A 277 -9.09 5.44 -20.18
CA GLU A 277 -10.42 5.68 -19.58
C GLU A 277 -11.41 4.54 -19.80
N ASP A 278 -11.17 3.69 -20.83
CA ASP A 278 -12.06 2.58 -21.18
C ASP A 278 -11.49 1.25 -20.72
N PHE A 279 -11.60 1.01 -19.42
CA PHE A 279 -11.12 -0.24 -18.85
C PHE A 279 -12.07 -1.40 -19.16
N PHE A 280 -11.56 -2.36 -19.93
CA PHE A 280 -12.17 -3.66 -20.20
C PHE A 280 -13.60 -3.65 -20.74
N ASP A 281 -13.74 -3.52 -22.04
CA ASP A 281 -14.82 -4.24 -22.70
C ASP A 281 -14.57 -5.73 -22.45
N VAL A 282 -15.34 -6.26 -21.53
CA VAL A 282 -15.34 -7.68 -21.23
C VAL A 282 -15.70 -8.40 -22.52
N VAL A 283 -14.72 -8.95 -23.20
CA VAL A 283 -15.03 -10.07 -24.09
C VAL A 283 -15.28 -11.23 -23.14
N GLY A 284 -16.54 -11.33 -22.65
CA GLY A 284 -16.90 -12.20 -21.57
C GLY A 284 -16.58 -13.65 -21.90
N VAL A 285 -15.74 -14.26 -21.08
CA VAL A 285 -15.79 -15.69 -20.86
C VAL A 285 -15.91 -15.88 -19.37
N LEU A 286 -17.14 -15.98 -18.98
CA LEU A 286 -17.52 -16.25 -17.61
C LEU A 286 -17.37 -17.76 -17.36
N ASN A 287 -16.83 -18.09 -16.18
CA ASN A 287 -16.80 -19.42 -15.59
C ASN A 287 -15.74 -20.41 -16.08
N HIS A 288 -14.65 -19.95 -16.68
CA HIS A 288 -13.51 -20.81 -16.96
C HIS A 288 -12.23 -20.17 -16.42
N ASP A 289 -11.33 -21.00 -15.93
CA ASP A 289 -9.99 -20.63 -15.48
C ASP A 289 -9.01 -20.35 -16.63
N SER A 290 -9.50 -20.43 -17.89
CA SER A 290 -8.75 -20.06 -19.10
C SER A 290 -9.65 -19.55 -20.20
N ALA A 291 -9.14 -18.62 -21.02
CA ALA A 291 -9.82 -18.05 -22.17
C ALA A 291 -8.81 -17.60 -23.24
N SER A 292 -9.25 -17.57 -24.49
CA SER A 292 -8.48 -16.98 -25.60
C SER A 292 -9.33 -16.02 -26.40
N VAL A 293 -8.73 -14.88 -26.75
CA VAL A 293 -9.33 -13.84 -27.61
C VAL A 293 -8.36 -13.47 -28.72
N THR A 294 -8.85 -12.97 -29.83
CA THR A 294 -8.03 -12.47 -30.91
C THR A 294 -8.13 -10.95 -31.04
N HIS A 295 -7.06 -10.31 -31.44
CA HIS A 295 -7.01 -8.88 -31.68
C HIS A 295 -6.10 -8.53 -32.86
N THR A 296 -6.22 -7.31 -33.41
CA THR A 296 -5.40 -6.78 -34.50
C THR A 296 -5.04 -5.33 -34.21
N TYR A 297 -3.76 -5.04 -34.16
CA TYR A 297 -3.28 -3.68 -33.94
C TYR A 297 -3.18 -2.93 -35.26
N ALA A 298 -3.80 -1.75 -35.34
CA ALA A 298 -3.89 -0.94 -36.52
C ALA A 298 -2.70 0.01 -36.74
N LYS A 299 -1.81 0.15 -35.79
CA LYS A 299 -0.67 1.09 -35.83
C LYS A 299 0.58 0.44 -35.26
N PRO A 300 1.77 0.81 -35.75
CA PRO A 300 3.01 0.38 -35.11
C PRO A 300 3.15 0.99 -33.74
N GLY A 301 3.81 0.28 -32.82
CA GLY A 301 4.00 0.72 -31.43
C GLY A 301 4.25 -0.43 -30.47
N THR A 302 4.42 -0.08 -29.21
CA THR A 302 4.52 -1.05 -28.11
C THR A 302 3.24 -0.99 -27.29
N TYR A 303 2.54 -2.09 -27.21
CA TYR A 303 1.29 -2.24 -26.48
C TYR A 303 1.47 -3.18 -25.29
N PHE A 304 0.75 -2.92 -24.21
CA PHE A 304 0.74 -3.74 -23.02
C PHE A 304 -0.67 -4.29 -22.80
N ALA A 305 -0.92 -5.41 -23.42
CA ALA A 305 -2.18 -6.12 -23.18
C ALA A 305 -2.25 -6.62 -21.74
N ALA A 306 -3.44 -6.64 -21.17
CA ALA A 306 -3.69 -7.04 -19.79
C ALA A 306 -4.87 -8.00 -19.68
N VAL A 307 -4.84 -8.86 -18.66
CA VAL A 307 -6.01 -9.63 -18.22
C VAL A 307 -6.20 -9.38 -16.72
N ARG A 308 -7.39 -8.93 -16.35
CA ARG A 308 -7.82 -8.85 -14.93
C ARG A 308 -8.64 -10.08 -14.60
N VAL A 309 -8.26 -10.72 -13.51
CA VAL A 309 -8.94 -11.91 -13.00
C VAL A 309 -9.77 -11.53 -11.79
N LYS A 310 -11.01 -12.01 -11.76
CA LYS A 310 -11.89 -11.94 -10.60
C LYS A 310 -12.07 -13.32 -10.02
N MET A 311 -12.00 -13.42 -8.71
CA MET A 311 -12.24 -14.63 -7.96
C MET A 311 -13.15 -14.32 -6.77
N GLN A 312 -14.06 -15.21 -6.46
CA GLN A 312 -14.92 -15.09 -5.30
C GLN A 312 -15.05 -16.45 -4.58
N ARG A 313 -15.07 -16.45 -3.25
CA ARG A 313 -14.99 -17.67 -2.43
C ARG A 313 -16.04 -18.71 -2.80
N LYS A 314 -17.28 -18.30 -3.03
CA LYS A 314 -18.39 -19.20 -3.40
C LYS A 314 -18.62 -19.31 -4.91
N GLY A 315 -17.92 -18.47 -5.70
CA GLY A 315 -18.09 -18.39 -7.14
C GLY A 315 -19.24 -17.49 -7.58
N ASP A 316 -19.66 -16.55 -6.73
CA ASP A 316 -20.68 -15.57 -7.05
C ASP A 316 -20.05 -14.42 -7.86
N SER A 317 -20.38 -14.35 -9.16
CA SER A 317 -19.90 -13.31 -10.08
C SER A 317 -20.51 -11.94 -9.80
N ASP A 318 -21.67 -11.90 -9.16
CA ASP A 318 -22.44 -10.68 -8.89
C ASP A 318 -22.23 -10.16 -7.46
N ALA A 319 -21.35 -10.80 -6.69
CA ALA A 319 -21.03 -10.35 -5.35
C ALA A 319 -20.53 -8.90 -5.36
N LEU A 320 -21.19 -8.02 -4.60
CA LEU A 320 -20.79 -6.62 -4.45
C LEU A 320 -19.48 -6.48 -3.68
N PHE A 321 -19.18 -7.44 -2.81
CA PHE A 321 -18.01 -7.47 -1.94
C PHE A 321 -17.29 -8.81 -2.11
N THR A 322 -16.07 -8.90 -1.57
CA THR A 322 -15.28 -10.15 -1.55
C THR A 322 -14.84 -10.68 -2.93
N GLN A 323 -14.88 -9.87 -3.96
CA GLN A 323 -14.26 -10.18 -5.25
C GLN A 323 -12.76 -9.88 -5.17
N VAL A 324 -11.94 -10.92 -5.08
CA VAL A 324 -10.49 -10.79 -5.05
C VAL A 324 -9.96 -10.69 -6.47
N LEU A 325 -9.14 -9.66 -6.70
CA LEU A 325 -8.62 -9.32 -8.02
C LEU A 325 -7.12 -9.64 -8.13
N ASN A 326 -6.68 -9.96 -9.34
CA ASN A 326 -5.28 -9.90 -9.76
C ASN A 326 -5.18 -9.58 -11.24
N LEU A 327 -3.97 -9.31 -11.74
CA LEU A 327 -3.74 -8.86 -13.10
C LEU A 327 -2.45 -9.46 -13.66
N ALA A 328 -2.49 -9.90 -14.92
CA ALA A 328 -1.30 -10.23 -15.70
C ALA A 328 -1.21 -9.35 -16.95
N ARG A 329 0.01 -9.16 -17.46
CA ARG A 329 0.30 -8.34 -18.64
C ARG A 329 1.22 -9.07 -19.60
N ALA A 330 1.05 -8.78 -20.88
CA ALA A 330 1.96 -9.21 -21.94
C ALA A 330 2.29 -8.03 -22.85
N ARG A 331 3.50 -8.01 -23.42
CA ARG A 331 3.97 -6.95 -24.31
C ARG A 331 3.83 -7.38 -25.76
N VAL A 332 3.26 -6.51 -26.59
CA VAL A 332 3.16 -6.68 -28.04
C VAL A 332 3.90 -5.54 -28.71
N ILE A 333 4.90 -5.87 -29.49
CA ILE A 333 5.67 -4.92 -30.31
C ILE A 333 5.16 -5.06 -31.72
N VAL A 334 4.52 -4.01 -32.23
CA VAL A 334 3.93 -3.97 -33.56
C VAL A 334 4.86 -3.17 -34.47
N GLU A 335 5.36 -3.83 -35.49
CA GLU A 335 6.26 -3.28 -36.51
C GLU A 335 5.47 -2.92 -37.78
N GLU A 336 6.05 -2.06 -38.67
CA GLU A 336 5.43 -1.68 -39.95
C GLU A 336 5.23 -2.87 -40.90
#